data_16fc4a5c29c91e558b0abc20dfd38e9d
#
_entry.id   16fc4a5c29c91e558b0abc20dfd38e9d
#
_cell.length_a   1.000
_cell.length_b   1.000
_cell.length_c   1.000
_cell.angle_alpha   90.00
_cell.angle_beta   90.00
_cell.angle_gamma   90.00
#
_symmetry.space_group_name_H-M   'P 1'
#
loop_
_entity.id
_entity.type
_entity.pdbx_description
1 polymer ?
#
loop_
_entity_poly.entity_id
_entity_poly.type
_entity_poly.pdbx_seq_one_letter_code
_entity_poly.pdbx_strand_id
1 'polypeptide(L)'
;MEEKKSAARTQAPERPCEARNLTPLSNYRDDLQSLSSSHNSEPEHTTTPGKDAEDQVAVEPAPISASDEGPKVVPRLSRRGILGQITLLEEIENPKSYPRSKKWFITFVVAVAGSVAPMGSSIFFPALSQVADELNATTTVTNLTISLYMLSMSIFPLWWSSFSERLGRRTIYIVSFALFVVFNVLCAISSSIAMLIVMRLLSGGASASVQAVGAGTIADIWDTRERGRAMGIFYLGPLCGPLIAPIVGGALAQRWHWRSTMWFFCAYGGVVVILILLGLPETLSRANQKPLMPPADPTLTTEETLSRRASRVSSVQTQVLGTTTRWLKLVKIIFLDPLKIILYLRYLPVLLTVYYAAITFGSLYVLNVSIENSFGKEPYNFDTLIVGLLYIPNSLGYVVSSIFGGRWIDKIMVREAKKANRYDEKGNLIFRPEDRMRENAWLGALLYPAGLIWYGWTVDKGVFWLAPMIANFFFGIGSMLIFSMVTTMLTEFMPKKSSEGVALNNFTRNIFSCVGSFVTAPIINAIGNGWLFTIIGLVAFASSGVIIVMKVFGPRWKEGMDRLMQ
;
A
#
# COMPACT_ATOMS: atom_id res chain seq x y z
N MET A 1 -50.02 20.78 -51.62
CA MET A 1 -49.18 21.94 -51.95
C MET A 1 -47.77 21.54 -51.46
N GLU A 2 -46.97 20.77 -52.30
CA GLU A 2 -46.07 21.30 -53.34
C GLU A 2 -45.13 22.38 -52.77
N GLU A 3 -43.81 22.27 -52.80
CA GLU A 3 -42.82 21.90 -53.85
C GLU A 3 -41.50 21.62 -53.15
N LYS A 4 -40.75 20.57 -53.40
CA LYS A 4 -39.71 20.31 -54.42
C LYS A 4 -38.66 21.44 -54.61
N LYS A 5 -37.40 21.05 -54.30
CA LYS A 5 -36.18 21.24 -55.13
C LYS A 5 -35.00 20.63 -54.38
N SER A 6 -34.45 19.55 -54.81
CA SER A 6 -33.58 19.18 -55.95
C SER A 6 -32.11 19.64 -55.82
N ALA A 7 -31.28 18.63 -55.57
CA ALA A 7 -30.00 18.24 -56.20
C ALA A 7 -28.77 19.18 -56.17
N ALA A 8 -27.67 18.62 -55.70
CA ALA A 8 -26.47 18.47 -56.52
C ALA A 8 -25.49 17.46 -55.88
N ARG A 9 -25.28 16.36 -56.57
CA ARG A 9 -24.14 15.42 -56.42
C ARG A 9 -22.88 16.08 -56.97
N THR A 10 -21.77 15.93 -56.28
CA THR A 10 -20.44 16.02 -56.91
C THR A 10 -19.65 14.79 -56.49
N GLN A 11 -19.39 13.94 -57.46
CA GLN A 11 -18.49 12.77 -57.37
C GLN A 11 -17.03 13.24 -57.45
N ALA A 12 -16.17 12.58 -56.70
CA ALA A 12 -14.73 12.54 -56.93
C ALA A 12 -14.21 11.11 -56.69
N PRO A 13 -13.14 10.67 -57.37
CA PRO A 13 -13.03 9.32 -57.92
C PRO A 13 -12.35 8.31 -56.97
N GLU A 14 -12.78 7.06 -57.17
CA GLU A 14 -12.18 5.84 -56.59
C GLU A 14 -10.78 5.59 -57.12
N ARG A 15 -9.85 5.17 -56.20
CA ARG A 15 -8.64 4.44 -56.57
C ARG A 15 -8.68 3.04 -55.92
N PRO A 16 -8.15 2.00 -56.59
CA PRO A 16 -8.45 0.61 -56.25
C PRO A 16 -7.61 0.10 -55.05
N CYS A 17 -8.25 -0.79 -54.26
CA CYS A 17 -7.64 -1.60 -53.22
C CYS A 17 -6.71 -2.66 -53.81
N GLU A 18 -5.44 -2.61 -53.47
CA GLU A 18 -4.56 -3.78 -53.55
C GLU A 18 -4.66 -4.57 -52.24
N ALA A 19 -5.14 -5.79 -52.37
CA ALA A 19 -5.15 -6.79 -51.33
C ALA A 19 -3.72 -7.25 -51.03
N ARG A 20 -3.21 -7.04 -49.80
CA ARG A 20 -2.04 -7.75 -49.28
C ARG A 20 -2.47 -8.78 -48.25
N ASN A 21 -2.16 -10.01 -48.59
CA ASN A 21 -2.38 -11.24 -47.88
C ASN A 21 -1.91 -11.18 -46.41
N LEU A 22 -2.81 -11.54 -45.51
CA LEU A 22 -2.54 -11.90 -44.14
C LEU A 22 -2.00 -13.33 -44.09
N THR A 23 -0.73 -13.54 -43.77
CA THR A 23 -0.18 -14.81 -43.32
C THR A 23 -0.25 -14.91 -41.80
N PRO A 24 -0.52 -16.08 -41.21
CA PRO A 24 -0.76 -16.23 -39.78
C PRO A 24 0.56 -16.28 -38.99
N LEU A 25 0.53 -15.62 -37.82
CA LEU A 25 1.57 -15.65 -36.78
C LEU A 25 1.67 -17.03 -36.11
N SER A 26 2.54 -17.88 -36.65
CA SER A 26 3.03 -19.08 -35.96
C SER A 26 4.51 -19.25 -36.31
N ASN A 27 5.41 -18.56 -35.65
CA ASN A 27 6.84 -18.92 -35.60
C ASN A 27 7.56 -17.78 -34.81
N TYR A 28 7.45 -17.84 -33.50
CA TYR A 28 8.30 -17.06 -32.59
C TYR A 28 8.80 -17.97 -31.46
N ARG A 29 9.48 -19.07 -31.87
CA ARG A 29 10.05 -19.98 -30.89
C ARG A 29 11.42 -20.60 -31.27
N ASP A 30 11.99 -20.31 -32.44
CA ASP A 30 13.19 -20.99 -32.92
C ASP A 30 14.45 -20.14 -33.13
N ASP A 31 14.46 -18.84 -32.76
CA ASP A 31 15.66 -17.99 -32.98
C ASP A 31 16.54 -17.79 -31.73
N LEU A 32 16.56 -18.72 -30.78
CA LEU A 32 17.44 -18.68 -29.61
C LEU A 32 18.44 -19.85 -29.50
N GLN A 33 18.67 -20.61 -30.57
CA GLN A 33 19.59 -21.76 -30.53
C GLN A 33 20.72 -21.77 -31.57
N SER A 34 21.01 -20.70 -32.30
CA SER A 34 22.04 -20.70 -33.32
C SER A 34 23.16 -19.64 -33.17
N LEU A 35 23.60 -19.38 -31.94
CA LEU A 35 24.81 -18.58 -31.68
C LEU A 35 25.71 -19.25 -30.64
N SER A 36 26.13 -20.49 -30.95
CA SER A 36 27.27 -21.11 -30.32
C SER A 36 27.86 -22.12 -31.29
N SER A 37 28.84 -21.74 -32.06
CA SER A 37 29.94 -22.53 -32.63
C SER A 37 30.40 -22.01 -33.98
N SER A 38 31.58 -21.42 -33.98
CA SER A 38 32.64 -21.51 -35.02
C SER A 38 33.74 -20.53 -34.69
N HIS A 39 34.73 -20.97 -34.02
CA HIS A 39 36.02 -21.48 -34.52
C HIS A 39 36.90 -20.48 -35.25
N ASN A 40 38.07 -20.25 -34.62
CA ASN A 40 39.39 -19.82 -35.10
C ASN A 40 39.66 -19.89 -36.58
N SER A 41 40.25 -18.82 -37.10
CA SER A 41 41.39 -18.90 -38.02
C SER A 41 42.01 -17.49 -38.20
N GLU A 42 43.27 -17.37 -37.81
CA GLU A 42 44.18 -16.34 -38.27
C GLU A 42 44.42 -16.45 -39.78
N PRO A 43 44.83 -15.35 -40.45
CA PRO A 43 46.07 -15.47 -41.19
C PRO A 43 47.00 -14.22 -41.07
N GLU A 44 48.25 -14.58 -41.31
CA GLU A 44 49.51 -13.85 -41.30
C GLU A 44 49.64 -12.58 -42.11
N HIS A 45 50.60 -11.77 -41.63
CA HIS A 45 51.48 -10.80 -42.22
C HIS A 45 51.49 -10.53 -43.75
N THR A 46 51.54 -9.20 -44.08
CA THR A 46 52.60 -8.66 -44.94
C THR A 46 52.80 -7.16 -44.69
N THR A 47 54.07 -6.78 -44.59
CA THR A 47 54.73 -5.47 -44.49
C THR A 47 54.58 -4.67 -45.78
N THR A 48 54.60 -3.30 -45.82
CA THR A 48 55.50 -2.22 -45.51
C THR A 48 54.97 -0.85 -46.13
N PRO A 49 55.66 0.28 -46.17
CA PRO A 49 55.49 1.40 -45.23
C PRO A 49 55.15 2.72 -45.93
N GLY A 50 54.68 3.71 -45.16
CA GLY A 50 54.51 5.07 -45.67
C GLY A 50 54.14 6.08 -44.59
N LYS A 51 55.05 6.97 -44.30
CA LYS A 51 55.05 8.15 -43.44
C LYS A 51 53.77 8.98 -43.55
N ASP A 52 53.24 9.45 -42.43
CA ASP A 52 53.29 10.86 -42.03
C ASP A 52 52.72 11.01 -40.60
N ALA A 53 53.41 11.83 -39.83
CA ALA A 53 53.16 12.13 -38.42
C ALA A 53 52.04 13.18 -38.31
N GLU A 54 51.01 12.87 -37.47
CA GLU A 54 50.23 13.89 -36.78
C GLU A 54 49.93 13.41 -35.37
N ASP A 55 50.26 14.26 -34.41
CA ASP A 55 50.07 14.08 -32.96
C ASP A 55 48.63 13.78 -32.61
N GLN A 56 48.33 12.55 -32.27
CA GLN A 56 47.13 12.19 -31.50
C GLN A 56 47.55 11.84 -30.08
N VAL A 57 47.24 12.77 -29.17
CA VAL A 57 47.30 12.56 -27.73
C VAL A 57 46.43 11.34 -27.42
N ALA A 58 47.07 10.22 -27.12
CA ALA A 58 46.43 9.01 -26.64
C ALA A 58 45.86 9.31 -25.23
N VAL A 59 44.53 9.51 -25.15
CA VAL A 59 43.81 9.41 -23.89
C VAL A 59 43.78 7.94 -23.53
N GLU A 60 44.65 7.52 -22.60
CA GLU A 60 44.57 6.22 -21.94
C GLU A 60 43.16 6.08 -21.37
N PRO A 61 42.42 5.00 -21.70
CA PRO A 61 41.20 4.69 -21.00
C PRO A 61 41.56 4.36 -19.55
N ALA A 62 41.07 5.19 -18.61
CA ALA A 62 41.19 4.92 -17.18
C ALA A 62 40.84 3.46 -16.89
N PRO A 63 41.63 2.74 -16.08
CA PRO A 63 41.33 1.34 -15.76
C PRO A 63 39.98 1.27 -15.08
N ILE A 64 39.03 0.61 -15.73
CA ILE A 64 37.78 0.17 -15.11
C ILE A 64 38.20 -0.87 -14.07
N SER A 65 38.49 -0.44 -12.87
CA SER A 65 38.59 -1.32 -11.70
C SER A 65 37.18 -1.77 -11.36
N ALA A 66 36.64 -2.70 -12.10
CA ALA A 66 35.59 -3.57 -11.59
C ALA A 66 36.27 -4.39 -10.48
N SER A 67 36.21 -3.88 -9.26
CA SER A 67 36.54 -4.67 -8.06
C SER A 67 35.52 -5.81 -8.01
N ASP A 68 35.98 -6.98 -8.40
CA ASP A 68 35.30 -8.29 -8.26
C ASP A 68 35.31 -8.72 -6.78
N GLU A 69 35.11 -7.79 -5.87
CA GLU A 69 34.85 -8.07 -4.47
C GLU A 69 33.39 -8.46 -4.34
N GLY A 70 33.15 -9.74 -4.07
CA GLY A 70 31.83 -10.26 -3.74
C GLY A 70 31.15 -9.44 -2.64
N PRO A 71 29.84 -9.62 -2.40
CA PRO A 71 29.09 -8.79 -1.46
C PRO A 71 29.74 -8.83 -0.07
N LYS A 72 30.13 -7.66 0.46
CA LYS A 72 30.76 -7.53 1.79
C LYS A 72 29.77 -7.96 2.87
N VAL A 73 30.02 -9.11 3.48
CA VAL A 73 29.21 -9.69 4.56
C VAL A 73 29.66 -9.11 5.89
N VAL A 74 28.68 -8.67 6.70
CA VAL A 74 28.94 -8.15 8.05
C VAL A 74 29.20 -9.32 9.01
N PRO A 75 30.31 -9.33 9.79
CA PRO A 75 30.59 -10.37 10.77
C PRO A 75 29.43 -10.52 11.76
N ARG A 76 29.16 -11.76 12.21
CA ARG A 76 28.00 -12.10 13.04
C ARG A 76 27.87 -11.24 14.32
N LEU A 77 29.02 -10.93 14.96
CA LEU A 77 29.07 -10.10 16.17
C LEU A 77 28.80 -8.61 15.91
N SER A 78 28.99 -8.13 14.69
CA SER A 78 28.82 -6.74 14.28
C SER A 78 27.48 -6.48 13.58
N ARG A 79 26.58 -7.49 13.50
CA ARG A 79 25.26 -7.38 12.89
C ARG A 79 24.38 -6.43 13.70
N ARG A 80 23.65 -5.57 12.98
CA ARG A 80 22.83 -4.51 13.56
C ARG A 80 21.43 -4.98 13.93
N GLY A 81 20.77 -4.16 14.75
CA GLY A 81 19.40 -4.41 15.20
C GLY A 81 19.32 -5.36 16.39
N ILE A 82 18.15 -5.38 17.06
CA ILE A 82 17.90 -6.24 18.21
C ILE A 82 18.11 -7.70 17.80
N LEU A 83 18.92 -8.43 18.59
CA LEU A 83 19.23 -9.85 18.35
C LEU A 83 19.75 -10.14 16.92
N GLY A 84 20.48 -9.20 16.28
CA GLY A 84 21.02 -9.37 14.93
C GLY A 84 21.93 -10.59 14.77
N GLN A 85 22.55 -11.03 15.85
CA GLN A 85 23.44 -12.20 15.90
C GLN A 85 22.72 -13.55 15.67
N ILE A 86 21.39 -13.62 15.95
CA ILE A 86 20.59 -14.85 15.83
C ILE A 86 20.12 -15.07 14.39
N THR A 87 20.20 -14.05 13.52
CA THR A 87 19.69 -14.14 12.15
C THR A 87 20.41 -15.22 11.35
N LEU A 88 19.64 -16.10 10.69
CA LEU A 88 20.17 -17.13 9.79
C LEU A 88 20.69 -16.50 8.48
N LEU A 89 20.03 -15.45 8.00
CA LEU A 89 20.48 -14.68 6.85
C LEU A 89 21.61 -13.71 7.27
N GLU A 90 22.67 -13.71 6.47
CA GLU A 90 23.81 -12.81 6.66
C GLU A 90 23.40 -11.37 6.35
N GLU A 91 23.83 -10.41 7.17
CA GLU A 91 23.72 -8.99 6.89
C GLU A 91 24.81 -8.59 5.88
N ILE A 92 24.40 -7.91 4.79
CA ILE A 92 25.30 -7.40 3.75
C ILE A 92 25.32 -5.88 3.83
N GLU A 93 26.50 -5.25 3.65
CA GLU A 93 26.64 -3.79 3.73
C GLU A 93 25.73 -3.06 2.72
N ASN A 94 25.61 -3.59 1.50
CA ASN A 94 24.68 -3.10 0.48
C ASN A 94 23.52 -4.08 0.31
N PRO A 95 22.32 -3.81 0.86
CA PRO A 95 21.19 -4.74 0.79
C PRO A 95 20.73 -5.07 -0.63
N LYS A 96 21.03 -4.22 -1.61
CA LYS A 96 20.71 -4.48 -3.02
C LYS A 96 21.54 -5.61 -3.63
N SER A 97 22.69 -5.95 -3.02
CA SER A 97 23.57 -7.03 -3.49
C SER A 97 23.13 -8.43 -3.06
N TYR A 98 22.00 -8.58 -2.32
CA TYR A 98 21.46 -9.89 -1.99
C TYR A 98 21.13 -10.71 -3.25
N PRO A 99 21.42 -12.03 -3.29
CA PRO A 99 20.97 -12.91 -4.36
C PRO A 99 19.44 -12.96 -4.41
N ARG A 100 18.88 -13.18 -5.59
CA ARG A 100 17.42 -13.11 -5.85
C ARG A 100 16.60 -13.99 -4.92
N SER A 101 17.07 -15.19 -4.59
CA SER A 101 16.38 -16.11 -3.67
C SER A 101 16.25 -15.51 -2.27
N LYS A 102 17.31 -14.91 -1.72
CA LYS A 102 17.30 -14.26 -0.40
C LYS A 102 16.39 -13.00 -0.41
N LYS A 103 16.39 -12.21 -1.50
CA LYS A 103 15.45 -11.07 -1.67
C LYS A 103 13.99 -11.52 -1.64
N TRP A 104 13.65 -12.61 -2.35
CA TRP A 104 12.29 -13.14 -2.35
C TRP A 104 11.87 -13.70 -0.99
N PHE A 105 12.78 -14.36 -0.29
CA PHE A 105 12.53 -14.85 1.07
C PHE A 105 12.24 -13.69 2.03
N ILE A 106 13.06 -12.61 2.03
CA ILE A 106 12.82 -11.41 2.82
C ILE A 106 11.46 -10.79 2.45
N THR A 107 11.15 -10.68 1.15
CA THR A 107 9.86 -10.17 0.67
C THR A 107 8.70 -11.00 1.19
N PHE A 108 8.82 -12.33 1.21
CA PHE A 108 7.80 -13.23 1.76
C PHE A 108 7.60 -13.01 3.26
N VAL A 109 8.67 -12.96 4.05
CA VAL A 109 8.59 -12.69 5.51
C VAL A 109 7.88 -11.37 5.77
N VAL A 110 8.23 -10.31 5.04
CA VAL A 110 7.61 -8.98 5.17
C VAL A 110 6.15 -9.00 4.70
N ALA A 111 5.79 -9.77 3.66
CA ALA A 111 4.42 -9.91 3.19
C ALA A 111 3.53 -10.63 4.23
N VAL A 112 4.04 -11.71 4.85
CA VAL A 112 3.36 -12.42 5.93
C VAL A 112 3.15 -11.48 7.13
N ALA A 113 4.17 -10.74 7.54
CA ALA A 113 4.05 -9.74 8.58
C ALA A 113 3.05 -8.63 8.20
N GLY A 114 3.00 -8.23 6.93
CA GLY A 114 2.08 -7.21 6.39
C GLY A 114 0.61 -7.61 6.43
N SER A 115 0.29 -8.91 6.44
CA SER A 115 -1.09 -9.39 6.52
C SER A 115 -1.71 -9.21 7.89
N VAL A 116 -0.89 -9.13 8.97
CA VAL A 116 -1.36 -9.13 10.36
C VAL A 116 -2.33 -7.98 10.66
N ALA A 117 -2.00 -6.77 10.24
CA ALA A 117 -2.82 -5.60 10.55
C ALA A 117 -4.21 -5.64 9.87
N PRO A 118 -4.33 -5.91 8.55
CA PRO A 118 -5.63 -6.08 7.90
C PRO A 118 -6.41 -7.30 8.39
N MET A 119 -5.73 -8.42 8.68
CA MET A 119 -6.38 -9.58 9.30
C MET A 119 -6.97 -9.22 10.66
N GLY A 120 -6.21 -8.49 11.48
CA GLY A 120 -6.63 -8.08 12.82
C GLY A 120 -7.89 -7.22 12.83
N SER A 121 -8.13 -6.45 11.79
CA SER A 121 -9.37 -5.69 11.65
C SER A 121 -10.57 -6.59 11.30
N SER A 122 -10.34 -7.61 10.49
CA SER A 122 -11.42 -8.37 9.84
C SER A 122 -11.81 -9.65 10.59
N ILE A 123 -10.89 -10.29 11.32
CA ILE A 123 -11.15 -11.55 12.04
C ILE A 123 -12.22 -11.40 13.12
N PHE A 124 -12.37 -10.20 13.63
CA PHE A 124 -13.24 -9.90 14.76
C PHE A 124 -14.69 -9.63 14.33
N PHE A 125 -14.95 -9.36 13.03
CA PHE A 125 -16.32 -9.09 12.57
C PHE A 125 -17.33 -10.16 12.93
N PRO A 126 -17.10 -11.47 12.65
CA PRO A 126 -18.10 -12.50 12.95
C PRO A 126 -18.35 -12.73 14.45
N ALA A 127 -17.46 -12.23 15.31
CA ALA A 127 -17.51 -12.44 16.75
C ALA A 127 -18.13 -11.27 17.54
N LEU A 128 -18.53 -10.18 16.86
CA LEU A 128 -18.98 -8.95 17.53
C LEU A 128 -20.20 -9.13 18.41
N SER A 129 -21.18 -9.92 17.98
CA SER A 129 -22.38 -10.25 18.77
C SER A 129 -22.01 -10.99 20.06
N GLN A 130 -21.14 -12.01 19.97
CA GLN A 130 -20.68 -12.76 21.15
C GLN A 130 -19.97 -11.85 22.17
N VAL A 131 -19.19 -10.88 21.68
CA VAL A 131 -18.51 -9.90 22.54
C VAL A 131 -19.50 -8.96 23.21
N ALA A 132 -20.50 -8.48 22.46
CA ALA A 132 -21.55 -7.62 23.00
C ALA A 132 -22.32 -8.31 24.12
N ASP A 133 -22.72 -9.55 23.91
CA ASP A 133 -23.51 -10.35 24.86
C ASP A 133 -22.70 -10.67 26.14
N GLU A 134 -21.45 -11.14 25.99
CA GLU A 134 -20.63 -11.53 27.14
C GLU A 134 -20.16 -10.34 27.98
N LEU A 135 -19.77 -9.25 27.36
CA LEU A 135 -19.28 -8.06 28.07
C LEU A 135 -20.38 -7.04 28.38
N ASN A 136 -21.66 -7.44 28.20
CA ASN A 136 -22.85 -6.62 28.45
C ASN A 136 -22.73 -5.21 27.81
N ALA A 137 -22.28 -5.17 26.56
CA ALA A 137 -22.05 -3.93 25.83
C ALA A 137 -23.06 -3.76 24.70
N THR A 138 -23.38 -2.51 24.36
CA THR A 138 -24.20 -2.24 23.18
C THR A 138 -23.40 -2.49 21.90
N THR A 139 -24.05 -2.85 20.80
CA THR A 139 -23.42 -3.04 19.49
C THR A 139 -22.55 -1.85 19.07
N THR A 140 -23.01 -0.62 19.39
CA THR A 140 -22.25 0.62 19.10
C THR A 140 -20.94 0.67 19.87
N VAL A 141 -20.94 0.32 21.16
CA VAL A 141 -19.72 0.29 22.00
C VAL A 141 -18.80 -0.83 21.54
N THR A 142 -19.34 -1.99 21.18
CA THR A 142 -18.54 -3.12 20.67
C THR A 142 -17.86 -2.75 19.35
N ASN A 143 -18.53 -2.01 18.45
CA ASN A 143 -17.94 -1.52 17.19
C ASN A 143 -16.75 -0.56 17.41
N LEU A 144 -16.64 0.10 18.58
CA LEU A 144 -15.44 0.88 18.92
C LEU A 144 -14.17 0.04 18.94
N THR A 145 -14.27 -1.26 19.23
CA THR A 145 -13.10 -2.16 19.18
C THR A 145 -12.48 -2.23 17.78
N ILE A 146 -13.29 -2.16 16.74
CA ILE A 146 -12.84 -2.13 15.33
C ILE A 146 -12.49 -0.70 14.92
N SER A 147 -13.34 0.26 15.25
CA SER A 147 -13.17 1.66 14.85
C SER A 147 -11.86 2.24 15.39
N LEU A 148 -11.55 2.04 16.67
CA LEU A 148 -10.31 2.53 17.27
C LEU A 148 -9.08 1.71 16.83
N TYR A 149 -9.26 0.42 16.49
CA TYR A 149 -8.22 -0.35 15.81
C TYR A 149 -7.86 0.28 14.45
N MET A 150 -8.85 0.68 13.65
CA MET A 150 -8.63 1.39 12.38
C MET A 150 -7.98 2.75 12.57
N LEU A 151 -8.40 3.50 13.60
CA LEU A 151 -7.79 4.78 13.93
C LEU A 151 -6.30 4.64 14.25
N SER A 152 -5.94 3.65 15.03
CA SER A 152 -4.54 3.38 15.35
C SER A 152 -3.74 2.94 14.12
N MET A 153 -4.32 2.11 13.23
CA MET A 153 -3.72 1.77 11.93
C MET A 153 -3.55 2.98 10.99
N SER A 154 -4.27 4.07 11.23
CA SER A 154 -4.12 5.32 10.50
C SER A 154 -2.87 6.10 10.96
N ILE A 155 -2.71 6.26 12.26
CA ILE A 155 -1.76 7.19 12.86
C ILE A 155 -0.38 6.57 13.10
N PHE A 156 -0.33 5.38 13.68
CA PHE A 156 0.92 4.75 14.13
C PHE A 156 1.94 4.44 13.01
N PRO A 157 1.54 4.09 11.76
CA PRO A 157 2.50 3.89 10.68
C PRO A 157 3.41 5.10 10.41
N LEU A 158 2.89 6.31 10.62
CA LEU A 158 3.66 7.54 10.44
C LEU A 158 4.83 7.61 11.43
N TRP A 159 4.58 7.24 12.68
CA TRP A 159 5.61 7.18 13.71
C TRP A 159 6.58 6.01 13.50
N TRP A 160 6.06 4.82 13.21
CA TRP A 160 6.90 3.64 12.94
C TRP A 160 7.84 3.87 11.76
N SER A 161 7.40 4.56 10.71
CA SER A 161 8.26 4.94 9.58
C SER A 161 9.43 5.80 10.04
N SER A 162 9.16 6.86 10.82
CA SER A 162 10.19 7.76 11.34
C SER A 162 11.19 7.05 12.26
N PHE A 163 10.69 6.18 13.14
CA PHE A 163 11.56 5.37 14.02
C PHE A 163 12.43 4.40 13.22
N SER A 164 11.88 3.76 12.18
CA SER A 164 12.60 2.75 11.40
C SER A 164 13.77 3.31 10.61
N GLU A 165 13.70 4.57 10.19
CA GLU A 165 14.80 5.26 9.50
C GLU A 165 15.98 5.60 10.43
N ARG A 166 15.75 5.60 11.76
CA ARG A 166 16.75 5.94 12.77
C ARG A 166 17.28 4.72 13.52
N LEU A 167 16.36 3.86 13.96
CA LEU A 167 16.67 2.68 14.78
C LEU A 167 16.95 1.42 13.95
N GLY A 168 16.69 1.48 12.64
CA GLY A 168 16.77 0.33 11.74
C GLY A 168 15.44 -0.39 11.57
N ARG A 169 15.29 -1.04 10.42
CA ARG A 169 14.04 -1.75 10.05
C ARG A 169 13.78 -2.93 10.97
N ARG A 170 14.80 -3.79 11.17
CA ARG A 170 14.71 -4.99 12.00
C ARG A 170 14.28 -4.70 13.43
N THR A 171 14.90 -3.67 14.05
CA THR A 171 14.57 -3.27 15.42
C THR A 171 13.09 -2.94 15.57
N ILE A 172 12.54 -2.16 14.64
CA ILE A 172 11.13 -1.74 14.68
C ILE A 172 10.20 -2.93 14.49
N TYR A 173 10.49 -3.84 13.57
CA TYR A 173 9.67 -5.05 13.42
C TYR A 173 9.61 -5.86 14.71
N ILE A 174 10.76 -6.12 15.35
CA ILE A 174 10.80 -6.93 16.56
C ILE A 174 10.03 -6.25 17.70
N VAL A 175 10.28 -4.95 17.94
CA VAL A 175 9.60 -4.21 19.00
C VAL A 175 8.08 -4.15 18.77
N SER A 176 7.66 -3.80 17.56
CA SER A 176 6.23 -3.66 17.25
C SER A 176 5.48 -4.98 17.32
N PHE A 177 6.06 -6.09 16.83
CA PHE A 177 5.41 -7.39 16.92
C PHE A 177 5.46 -8.01 18.32
N ALA A 178 6.50 -7.74 19.11
CA ALA A 178 6.51 -8.12 20.53
C ALA A 178 5.38 -7.41 21.29
N LEU A 179 5.20 -6.10 21.07
CA LEU A 179 4.09 -5.34 21.63
C LEU A 179 2.73 -5.86 21.13
N PHE A 180 2.63 -6.21 19.84
CA PHE A 180 1.43 -6.80 19.27
C PHE A 180 1.03 -8.10 19.97
N VAL A 181 1.98 -9.01 20.22
CA VAL A 181 1.73 -10.26 20.96
C VAL A 181 1.23 -9.95 22.37
N VAL A 182 1.91 -9.07 23.10
CA VAL A 182 1.50 -8.68 24.46
C VAL A 182 0.08 -8.10 24.49
N PHE A 183 -0.23 -7.17 23.57
CA PHE A 183 -1.58 -6.56 23.54
C PHE A 183 -2.66 -7.57 23.15
N ASN A 184 -2.37 -8.56 22.30
CA ASN A 184 -3.34 -9.61 21.98
C ASN A 184 -3.57 -10.58 23.14
N VAL A 185 -2.53 -10.88 23.95
CA VAL A 185 -2.74 -11.61 25.22
C VAL A 185 -3.67 -10.82 26.13
N LEU A 186 -3.44 -9.52 26.29
CA LEU A 186 -4.30 -8.65 27.11
C LEU A 186 -5.72 -8.52 26.55
N CYS A 187 -5.89 -8.54 25.22
CA CYS A 187 -7.22 -8.64 24.61
C CYS A 187 -7.92 -9.97 24.96
N ALA A 188 -7.18 -11.09 24.88
CA ALA A 188 -7.76 -12.42 25.15
C ALA A 188 -8.22 -12.61 26.59
N ILE A 189 -7.53 -12.01 27.56
CA ILE A 189 -7.88 -12.06 28.99
C ILE A 189 -8.76 -10.90 29.47
N SER A 190 -9.22 -10.03 28.54
CA SER A 190 -10.01 -8.86 28.90
C SER A 190 -11.33 -9.26 29.60
N SER A 191 -11.61 -8.61 30.73
CA SER A 191 -12.82 -8.82 31.55
C SER A 191 -13.86 -7.71 31.35
N SER A 192 -13.51 -6.63 30.66
CA SER A 192 -14.41 -5.51 30.39
C SER A 192 -14.26 -5.01 28.96
N ILE A 193 -15.34 -4.45 28.42
CA ILE A 193 -15.33 -3.86 27.07
C ILE A 193 -14.34 -2.69 26.96
N ALA A 194 -14.17 -1.89 28.01
CA ALA A 194 -13.22 -0.78 28.03
C ALA A 194 -11.76 -1.27 27.89
N MET A 195 -11.39 -2.33 28.64
CA MET A 195 -10.08 -2.95 28.52
C MET A 195 -9.85 -3.49 27.10
N LEU A 196 -10.84 -4.20 26.55
CA LEU A 196 -10.76 -4.74 25.19
C LEU A 196 -10.56 -3.62 24.16
N ILE A 197 -11.32 -2.52 24.24
CA ILE A 197 -11.20 -1.37 23.33
C ILE A 197 -9.78 -0.79 23.37
N VAL A 198 -9.25 -0.53 24.56
CA VAL A 198 -7.89 0.06 24.71
C VAL A 198 -6.82 -0.88 24.19
N MET A 199 -6.90 -2.18 24.54
CA MET A 199 -5.90 -3.15 24.10
C MET A 199 -5.98 -3.41 22.58
N ARG A 200 -7.17 -3.37 21.99
CA ARG A 200 -7.37 -3.43 20.53
C ARG A 200 -6.78 -2.21 19.82
N LEU A 201 -6.96 -1.00 20.35
CA LEU A 201 -6.32 0.21 19.82
C LEU A 201 -4.79 0.07 19.81
N LEU A 202 -4.20 -0.37 20.92
CA LEU A 202 -2.75 -0.56 21.04
C LEU A 202 -2.23 -1.69 20.12
N SER A 203 -2.97 -2.80 20.03
CA SER A 203 -2.67 -3.91 19.13
C SER A 203 -2.70 -3.48 17.66
N GLY A 204 -3.71 -2.67 17.25
CA GLY A 204 -3.80 -2.10 15.91
C GLY A 204 -2.61 -1.20 15.57
N GLY A 205 -2.22 -0.34 16.52
CA GLY A 205 -1.05 0.53 16.37
C GLY A 205 0.26 -0.24 16.25
N ALA A 206 0.42 -1.32 17.01
CA ALA A 206 1.60 -2.17 16.97
C ALA A 206 1.69 -2.93 15.63
N SER A 207 0.60 -3.56 15.17
CA SER A 207 0.55 -4.32 13.92
C SER A 207 0.76 -3.45 12.68
N ALA A 208 0.41 -2.20 12.74
CA ALA A 208 0.44 -1.26 11.60
C ALA A 208 1.86 -0.85 11.16
N SER A 209 2.90 -1.19 11.94
CA SER A 209 4.30 -0.88 11.61
C SER A 209 4.71 -1.36 10.23
N VAL A 210 4.29 -2.57 9.83
CA VAL A 210 4.68 -3.19 8.55
C VAL A 210 4.13 -2.43 7.34
N GLN A 211 2.99 -1.74 7.47
CA GLN A 211 2.42 -0.98 6.34
C GLN A 211 3.39 0.08 5.82
N ALA A 212 4.11 0.75 6.70
CA ALA A 212 5.10 1.76 6.35
C ALA A 212 6.52 1.18 6.20
N VAL A 213 6.95 0.39 7.18
CA VAL A 213 8.32 -0.18 7.23
C VAL A 213 8.51 -1.24 6.15
N GLY A 214 7.46 -2.00 5.81
CA GLY A 214 7.49 -3.05 4.79
C GLY A 214 7.81 -2.51 3.39
N ALA A 215 7.10 -1.47 2.98
CA ALA A 215 7.39 -0.80 1.72
C ALA A 215 8.83 -0.25 1.67
N GLY A 216 9.32 0.30 2.80
CA GLY A 216 10.71 0.75 2.96
C GLY A 216 11.71 -0.40 2.82
N THR A 217 11.46 -1.54 3.47
CA THR A 217 12.31 -2.73 3.38
C THR A 217 12.41 -3.24 1.93
N ILE A 218 11.29 -3.30 1.20
CA ILE A 218 11.28 -3.69 -0.22
C ILE A 218 12.11 -2.69 -1.06
N ALA A 219 11.98 -1.39 -0.78
CA ALA A 219 12.74 -0.35 -1.48
C ALA A 219 14.26 -0.43 -1.19
N ASP A 220 14.64 -0.88 0.01
CA ASP A 220 16.03 -1.01 0.43
C ASP A 220 16.74 -2.20 -0.26
N ILE A 221 16.03 -3.31 -0.55
CA ILE A 221 16.60 -4.54 -1.11
C ILE A 221 16.44 -4.70 -2.62
N TRP A 222 15.41 -4.07 -3.23
CA TRP A 222 15.12 -4.21 -4.66
C TRP A 222 15.49 -2.98 -5.47
N ASP A 223 16.09 -3.20 -6.63
CA ASP A 223 16.35 -2.13 -7.58
C ASP A 223 15.07 -1.61 -8.21
N THR A 224 15.07 -0.36 -8.68
CA THR A 224 13.89 0.34 -9.19
C THR A 224 13.16 -0.43 -10.29
N ARG A 225 13.89 -1.18 -11.15
CA ARG A 225 13.32 -2.00 -12.23
C ARG A 225 12.46 -3.17 -11.72
N GLU A 226 12.90 -3.85 -10.65
CA GLU A 226 12.26 -5.07 -10.12
C GLU A 226 11.35 -4.77 -8.93
N ARG A 227 11.45 -3.56 -8.35
CA ARG A 227 10.69 -3.13 -7.16
C ARG A 227 9.18 -3.24 -7.34
N GLY A 228 8.64 -2.92 -8.53
CA GLY A 228 7.20 -2.99 -8.80
C GLY A 228 6.64 -4.40 -8.59
N ARG A 229 7.34 -5.43 -9.10
CA ARG A 229 6.96 -6.84 -8.92
C ARG A 229 7.05 -7.27 -7.45
N ALA A 230 8.11 -6.85 -6.75
CA ALA A 230 8.29 -7.18 -5.33
C ALA A 230 7.23 -6.53 -4.46
N MET A 231 6.87 -5.27 -4.72
CA MET A 231 5.77 -4.57 -4.05
C MET A 231 4.42 -5.26 -4.30
N GLY A 232 4.17 -5.73 -5.55
CA GLY A 232 2.96 -6.49 -5.85
C GLY A 232 2.84 -7.75 -4.98
N ILE A 233 3.92 -8.51 -4.81
CA ILE A 233 3.93 -9.70 -3.94
C ILE A 233 3.80 -9.31 -2.46
N PHE A 234 4.46 -8.24 -2.02
CA PHE A 234 4.27 -7.72 -0.67
C PHE A 234 2.81 -7.39 -0.36
N TYR A 235 2.11 -6.72 -1.29
CA TYR A 235 0.71 -6.34 -1.10
C TYR A 235 -0.26 -7.53 -1.14
N LEU A 236 0.13 -8.71 -1.63
CA LEU A 236 -0.69 -9.91 -1.50
C LEU A 236 -0.96 -10.26 -0.02
N GLY A 237 0.01 -10.04 0.88
CA GLY A 237 -0.20 -10.24 2.31
C GLY A 237 -1.38 -9.43 2.85
N PRO A 238 -1.33 -8.09 2.81
CA PRO A 238 -2.45 -7.23 3.19
C PRO A 238 -3.77 -7.52 2.47
N LEU A 239 -3.73 -7.96 1.22
CA LEU A 239 -4.93 -8.25 0.43
C LEU A 239 -5.60 -9.57 0.84
N CYS A 240 -4.81 -10.63 1.11
CA CYS A 240 -5.32 -11.92 1.54
C CYS A 240 -5.84 -11.88 2.99
N GLY A 241 -5.35 -10.92 3.80
CA GLY A 241 -5.76 -10.78 5.19
C GLY A 241 -7.28 -10.72 5.37
N PRO A 242 -7.96 -9.72 4.83
CA PRO A 242 -9.42 -9.58 4.94
C PRO A 242 -10.21 -10.71 4.29
N LEU A 243 -9.63 -11.44 3.33
CA LEU A 243 -10.26 -12.61 2.73
C LEU A 243 -10.32 -13.79 3.69
N ILE A 244 -9.19 -14.12 4.32
CA ILE A 244 -9.06 -15.32 5.14
C ILE A 244 -9.56 -15.07 6.58
N ALA A 245 -9.36 -13.86 7.08
CA ALA A 245 -9.58 -13.54 8.48
C ALA A 245 -11.02 -13.77 8.98
N PRO A 246 -12.09 -13.33 8.29
CA PRO A 246 -13.45 -13.58 8.78
C PRO A 246 -13.81 -15.05 8.81
N ILE A 247 -13.29 -15.85 7.86
CA ILE A 247 -13.53 -17.31 7.81
C ILE A 247 -12.90 -17.98 9.04
N VAL A 248 -11.62 -17.67 9.28
CA VAL A 248 -10.88 -18.18 10.44
C VAL A 248 -11.52 -17.67 11.73
N GLY A 249 -11.89 -16.39 11.78
CA GLY A 249 -12.54 -15.77 12.93
C GLY A 249 -13.88 -16.39 13.26
N GLY A 250 -14.74 -16.62 12.23
CA GLY A 250 -16.03 -17.29 12.39
C GLY A 250 -15.88 -18.71 12.91
N ALA A 251 -14.97 -19.51 12.32
CA ALA A 251 -14.70 -20.87 12.75
C ALA A 251 -14.18 -20.96 14.20
N LEU A 252 -13.23 -20.09 14.54
CA LEU A 252 -12.65 -20.03 15.89
C LEU A 252 -13.69 -19.57 16.92
N ALA A 253 -14.44 -18.51 16.61
CA ALA A 253 -15.45 -17.96 17.51
C ALA A 253 -16.60 -18.92 17.74
N GLN A 254 -17.03 -19.68 16.73
CA GLN A 254 -18.08 -20.68 16.87
C GLN A 254 -17.63 -21.86 17.69
N ARG A 255 -16.38 -22.35 17.53
CA ARG A 255 -15.90 -23.56 18.20
C ARG A 255 -15.38 -23.32 19.62
N TRP A 256 -14.67 -22.21 19.83
CA TRP A 256 -13.94 -21.91 21.09
C TRP A 256 -14.19 -20.51 21.61
N HIS A 257 -15.28 -19.87 21.22
CA HIS A 257 -15.64 -18.53 21.67
C HIS A 257 -14.75 -17.40 21.08
N TRP A 258 -15.20 -16.14 21.13
CA TRP A 258 -14.51 -14.98 20.53
C TRP A 258 -13.05 -14.77 21.02
N ARG A 259 -12.75 -15.14 22.26
CA ARG A 259 -11.39 -15.02 22.81
C ARG A 259 -10.37 -15.86 22.04
N SER A 260 -10.78 -16.94 21.43
CA SER A 260 -9.92 -17.79 20.60
C SER A 260 -9.33 -17.04 19.40
N THR A 261 -10.04 -16.04 18.88
CA THR A 261 -9.53 -15.19 17.79
C THR A 261 -8.33 -14.35 18.26
N MET A 262 -8.32 -13.89 19.50
CA MET A 262 -7.21 -13.15 20.10
C MET A 262 -6.01 -14.06 20.38
N TRP A 263 -6.26 -15.27 20.90
CA TRP A 263 -5.21 -16.29 21.08
C TRP A 263 -4.60 -16.71 19.74
N PHE A 264 -5.40 -16.85 18.70
CA PHE A 264 -4.90 -17.10 17.35
C PHE A 264 -3.95 -15.98 16.90
N PHE A 265 -4.30 -14.71 17.15
CA PHE A 265 -3.41 -13.58 16.81
C PHE A 265 -2.16 -13.56 17.68
N CYS A 266 -2.24 -13.95 18.93
CA CYS A 266 -1.06 -14.12 19.77
C CYS A 266 -0.10 -15.16 19.16
N ALA A 267 -0.62 -16.33 18.79
CA ALA A 267 0.16 -17.38 18.13
C ALA A 267 0.72 -16.95 16.77
N TYR A 268 -0.12 -16.34 15.92
CA TYR A 268 0.29 -15.84 14.61
C TYR A 268 1.36 -14.75 14.72
N GLY A 269 1.17 -13.79 15.64
CA GLY A 269 2.17 -12.76 15.94
C GLY A 269 3.49 -13.37 16.45
N GLY A 270 3.41 -14.41 17.29
CA GLY A 270 4.59 -15.15 17.76
C GLY A 270 5.35 -15.83 16.63
N VAL A 271 4.64 -16.47 15.69
CA VAL A 271 5.25 -17.04 14.47
C VAL A 271 5.92 -15.95 13.64
N VAL A 272 5.27 -14.80 13.46
CA VAL A 272 5.85 -13.66 12.73
C VAL A 272 7.11 -13.13 13.43
N VAL A 273 7.10 -13.02 14.76
CA VAL A 273 8.31 -12.64 15.54
C VAL A 273 9.46 -13.63 15.27
N ILE A 274 9.20 -14.92 15.30
CA ILE A 274 10.21 -15.95 15.02
C ILE A 274 10.72 -15.82 13.56
N LEU A 275 9.83 -15.64 12.59
CA LEU A 275 10.22 -15.45 11.19
C LEU A 275 11.09 -14.20 11.01
N ILE A 276 10.78 -13.10 11.70
CA ILE A 276 11.58 -11.87 11.65
C ILE A 276 12.93 -12.08 12.34
N LEU A 277 12.95 -12.70 13.51
CA LEU A 277 14.19 -12.97 14.26
C LEU A 277 15.17 -13.83 13.46
N LEU A 278 14.68 -14.86 12.79
CA LEU A 278 15.50 -15.80 12.05
C LEU A 278 15.76 -15.38 10.60
N GLY A 279 14.75 -14.80 9.94
CA GLY A 279 14.74 -14.58 8.49
C GLY A 279 15.01 -13.16 8.03
N LEU A 280 14.88 -12.14 8.90
CA LEU A 280 15.02 -10.75 8.47
C LEU A 280 16.32 -10.13 9.02
N PRO A 281 17.37 -9.92 8.21
CA PRO A 281 18.55 -9.13 8.59
C PRO A 281 18.21 -7.64 8.62
N GLU A 282 19.14 -6.80 9.14
CA GLU A 282 18.97 -5.35 9.00
C GLU A 282 19.11 -4.95 7.51
N THR A 283 18.08 -4.31 6.97
CA THR A 283 18.02 -3.94 5.55
C THR A 283 18.28 -2.46 5.31
N LEU A 284 18.31 -1.63 6.36
CA LEU A 284 18.64 -0.23 6.21
C LEU A 284 20.16 -0.06 6.02
N SER A 285 20.57 0.49 4.87
CA SER A 285 21.98 0.82 4.63
C SER A 285 22.49 1.85 5.66
N ARG A 286 23.74 1.70 6.11
CA ARG A 286 24.38 2.68 7.02
C ARG A 286 24.38 4.10 6.47
N ALA A 287 24.56 4.25 5.16
CA ALA A 287 24.55 5.55 4.50
C ALA A 287 23.17 6.24 4.55
N ASN A 288 22.09 5.46 4.62
CA ASN A 288 20.71 5.97 4.65
C ASN A 288 20.14 6.12 6.06
N GLN A 289 20.87 5.68 7.09
CA GLN A 289 20.40 5.76 8.46
C GLN A 289 20.48 7.20 8.97
N LYS A 290 19.33 7.77 9.31
CA LYS A 290 19.26 9.12 9.88
C LYS A 290 19.79 9.11 11.31
N PRO A 291 20.61 10.10 11.71
CA PRO A 291 21.10 10.19 13.08
C PRO A 291 19.94 10.40 14.06
N LEU A 292 20.05 9.81 15.24
CA LEU A 292 19.02 9.94 16.29
C LEU A 292 18.87 11.40 16.75
N MET A 293 19.99 12.13 16.76
CA MET A 293 20.00 13.58 17.01
C MET A 293 20.53 14.31 15.77
N PRO A 294 19.94 15.44 15.38
CA PRO A 294 20.54 16.26 14.34
C PRO A 294 21.95 16.66 14.75
N PRO A 295 22.90 16.75 13.80
CA PRO A 295 24.24 17.24 14.08
C PRO A 295 24.14 18.60 14.77
N ALA A 296 25.04 18.86 15.72
CA ALA A 296 25.13 20.17 16.33
C ALA A 296 25.39 21.19 15.23
N ASP A 297 24.66 22.31 15.27
CA ASP A 297 24.78 23.37 14.28
C ASP A 297 26.25 23.78 14.12
N PRO A 298 26.85 23.66 12.94
CA PRO A 298 28.27 24.00 12.71
C PRO A 298 28.56 25.51 12.84
N THR A 299 27.52 26.34 13.02
CA THR A 299 27.65 27.78 13.25
C THR A 299 28.04 28.17 14.68
N LEU A 300 28.11 27.21 15.62
CA LEU A 300 28.70 27.44 16.92
C LEU A 300 30.23 27.34 16.76
N THR A 301 30.85 28.45 16.44
CA THR A 301 32.29 28.59 16.29
C THR A 301 33.06 28.13 17.52
N THR A 302 34.25 27.57 17.30
CA THR A 302 35.19 27.04 18.30
C THR A 302 35.51 28.06 19.43
N GLU A 303 35.34 29.36 19.18
CA GLU A 303 35.55 30.45 20.15
C GLU A 303 34.51 30.47 21.28
N GLU A 304 33.23 30.15 21.00
CA GLU A 304 32.22 30.05 22.07
C GLU A 304 32.41 28.84 22.99
N THR A 305 33.04 27.78 22.48
CA THR A 305 33.33 26.58 23.29
C THR A 305 34.50 26.80 24.30
N LEU A 306 35.42 27.67 23.96
CA LEU A 306 36.55 28.03 24.87
C LEU A 306 36.13 29.06 25.92
N SER A 307 35.30 30.03 25.58
CA SER A 307 34.74 31.04 26.51
C SER A 307 33.84 30.40 27.57
N ARG A 308 33.14 29.32 27.27
CA ARG A 308 32.26 28.58 28.23
C ARG A 308 33.01 27.73 29.24
N ARG A 309 34.30 27.44 29.05
CA ARG A 309 35.13 26.73 30.07
C ARG A 309 35.55 27.60 31.24
N ALA A 310 35.45 28.90 31.13
CA ALA A 310 35.89 29.84 32.18
C ALA A 310 34.80 30.18 33.24
N SER A 311 33.50 29.83 33.01
CA SER A 311 32.41 30.16 33.94
C SER A 311 31.78 28.92 34.55
N ARG A 312 32.40 28.36 35.56
CA ARG A 312 31.97 27.11 36.22
C ARG A 312 30.69 27.17 37.08
N VAL A 313 30.07 28.32 37.25
CA VAL A 313 28.88 28.48 38.14
C VAL A 313 27.56 28.60 37.40
N SER A 314 27.57 28.89 36.08
CA SER A 314 26.35 28.99 35.24
C SER A 314 25.99 27.70 34.46
N SER A 315 26.76 26.60 34.68
CA SER A 315 26.70 25.43 33.76
C SER A 315 25.50 24.51 33.97
N VAL A 316 24.91 24.43 35.14
CA VAL A 316 23.80 23.49 35.43
C VAL A 316 22.50 23.99 34.78
N GLN A 317 22.22 25.28 34.86
CA GLN A 317 21.01 25.85 34.28
C GLN A 317 21.05 25.87 32.74
N THR A 318 22.21 26.10 32.15
CA THR A 318 22.42 26.07 30.70
C THR A 318 22.41 24.63 30.15
N GLN A 319 22.92 23.64 30.92
CA GLN A 319 22.84 22.24 30.56
C GLN A 319 21.41 21.71 30.62
N VAL A 320 20.62 22.07 31.64
CA VAL A 320 19.20 21.69 31.76
C VAL A 320 18.37 22.30 30.61
N LEU A 321 18.56 23.60 30.33
CA LEU A 321 17.89 24.26 29.19
C LEU A 321 18.33 23.67 27.84
N GLY A 322 19.62 23.38 27.67
CA GLY A 322 20.14 22.73 26.44
C GLY A 322 19.63 21.30 26.27
N THR A 323 19.45 20.56 27.35
CA THR A 323 18.89 19.21 27.33
C THR A 323 17.39 19.26 27.05
N THR A 324 16.65 20.17 27.69
CA THR A 324 15.19 20.34 27.47
C THR A 324 14.89 20.75 26.04
N THR A 325 15.63 21.69 25.47
CA THR A 325 15.45 22.09 24.06
C THR A 325 15.83 20.97 23.08
N ARG A 326 16.80 20.13 23.39
CA ARG A 326 17.12 18.94 22.61
C ARG A 326 16.00 17.89 22.66
N TRP A 327 15.45 17.63 23.83
CA TRP A 327 14.29 16.74 24.01
C TRP A 327 13.05 17.25 23.29
N LEU A 328 12.75 18.54 23.38
CA LEU A 328 11.63 19.17 22.65
C LEU A 328 11.83 19.08 21.13
N LYS A 329 13.06 19.29 20.64
CA LYS A 329 13.37 19.08 19.20
C LYS A 329 13.20 17.62 18.79
N LEU A 330 13.62 16.66 19.63
CA LEU A 330 13.43 15.22 19.39
C LEU A 330 11.95 14.85 19.33
N VAL A 331 11.15 15.30 20.31
CA VAL A 331 9.69 15.07 20.35
C VAL A 331 9.05 15.66 19.10
N LYS A 332 9.42 16.89 18.71
CA LYS A 332 8.92 17.51 17.48
C LYS A 332 9.25 16.68 16.24
N ILE A 333 10.50 16.27 16.07
CA ILE A 333 10.97 15.52 14.90
C ILE A 333 10.34 14.12 14.84
N ILE A 334 10.12 13.48 15.99
CA ILE A 334 9.61 12.12 16.06
C ILE A 334 8.08 12.09 15.94
N PHE A 335 7.37 12.99 16.63
CA PHE A 335 5.92 12.94 16.73
C PHE A 335 5.19 13.93 15.83
N LEU A 336 5.75 15.14 15.61
CA LEU A 336 5.08 16.19 14.84
C LEU A 336 5.48 16.21 13.36
N ASP A 337 6.76 15.96 13.05
CA ASP A 337 7.21 16.01 11.66
C ASP A 337 6.56 14.94 10.77
N PRO A 338 6.32 13.69 11.21
CA PRO A 338 5.58 12.71 10.40
C PRO A 338 4.16 13.14 10.08
N LEU A 339 3.53 13.94 10.93
CA LEU A 339 2.18 14.46 10.68
C LEU A 339 2.14 15.55 9.59
N LYS A 340 3.28 16.13 9.22
CA LYS A 340 3.37 17.11 8.12
C LYS A 340 2.90 16.55 6.78
N ILE A 341 2.87 15.22 6.63
CA ILE A 341 2.32 14.57 5.45
C ILE A 341 0.86 14.96 5.20
N ILE A 342 0.10 15.28 6.25
CA ILE A 342 -1.29 15.74 6.15
C ILE A 342 -1.40 17.07 5.38
N LEU A 343 -0.34 17.90 5.42
CA LEU A 343 -0.32 19.17 4.70
C LEU A 343 -0.37 18.98 3.16
N TYR A 344 -0.06 17.79 2.63
CA TYR A 344 -0.23 17.53 1.19
C TYR A 344 -1.70 17.50 0.76
N LEU A 345 -2.65 17.36 1.69
CA LEU A 345 -4.08 17.51 1.40
C LEU A 345 -4.46 18.93 0.91
N ARG A 346 -3.60 19.92 1.11
CA ARG A 346 -3.81 21.27 0.53
C ARG A 346 -3.75 21.28 -1.00
N TYR A 347 -3.08 20.28 -1.60
CA TYR A 347 -3.03 20.14 -3.05
C TYR A 347 -4.28 19.43 -3.54
N LEU A 348 -5.10 20.13 -4.33
CA LEU A 348 -6.41 19.67 -4.77
C LEU A 348 -6.40 18.30 -5.49
N PRO A 349 -5.43 17.99 -6.40
CA PRO A 349 -5.38 16.66 -7.02
C PRO A 349 -5.11 15.56 -6.00
N VAL A 350 -4.27 15.81 -5.00
CA VAL A 350 -3.98 14.85 -3.92
C VAL A 350 -5.22 14.67 -3.04
N LEU A 351 -5.86 15.78 -2.63
CA LEU A 351 -7.07 15.76 -1.82
C LEU A 351 -8.20 14.96 -2.47
N LEU A 352 -8.51 15.25 -3.74
CA LEU A 352 -9.60 14.59 -4.46
C LEU A 352 -9.34 13.09 -4.67
N THR A 353 -8.09 12.75 -5.00
CA THR A 353 -7.67 11.36 -5.20
C THR A 353 -7.79 10.57 -3.90
N VAL A 354 -7.26 11.12 -2.80
CA VAL A 354 -7.30 10.48 -1.48
C VAL A 354 -8.73 10.42 -0.93
N TYR A 355 -9.54 11.46 -1.12
CA TYR A 355 -10.96 11.50 -0.74
C TYR A 355 -11.75 10.37 -1.41
N TYR A 356 -11.58 10.18 -2.73
CA TYR A 356 -12.30 9.13 -3.45
C TYR A 356 -11.91 7.72 -2.99
N ALA A 357 -10.63 7.49 -2.71
CA ALA A 357 -10.18 6.24 -2.07
C ALA A 357 -10.78 6.06 -0.67
N ALA A 358 -10.86 7.12 0.11
CA ALA A 358 -11.37 7.09 1.48
C ALA A 358 -12.87 6.77 1.53
N ILE A 359 -13.69 7.37 0.67
CA ILE A 359 -15.12 7.05 0.54
C ILE A 359 -15.31 5.57 0.17
N THR A 360 -14.57 5.09 -0.84
CA THR A 360 -14.67 3.70 -1.29
C THR A 360 -14.31 2.72 -0.17
N PHE A 361 -13.25 3.01 0.58
CA PHE A 361 -12.80 2.13 1.66
C PHE A 361 -13.65 2.25 2.92
N GLY A 362 -14.17 3.45 3.23
CA GLY A 362 -15.13 3.67 4.30
C GLY A 362 -16.42 2.86 4.04
N SER A 363 -16.93 2.89 2.81
CA SER A 363 -18.11 2.10 2.40
C SER A 363 -17.91 0.60 2.59
N LEU A 364 -16.70 0.07 2.37
CA LEU A 364 -16.36 -1.33 2.62
C LEU A 364 -16.55 -1.69 4.10
N TYR A 365 -16.08 -0.83 5.02
CA TYR A 365 -16.21 -1.11 6.45
C TYR A 365 -17.64 -0.98 6.95
N VAL A 366 -18.41 -0.03 6.41
CA VAL A 366 -19.87 0.04 6.66
C VAL A 366 -20.54 -1.27 6.24
N LEU A 367 -20.22 -1.77 5.04
CA LEU A 367 -20.76 -3.02 4.53
C LEU A 367 -20.36 -4.22 5.39
N ASN A 368 -19.09 -4.29 5.82
CA ASN A 368 -18.59 -5.38 6.65
C ASN A 368 -19.28 -5.43 8.02
N VAL A 369 -19.49 -4.28 8.68
CA VAL A 369 -20.25 -4.20 9.94
C VAL A 369 -21.72 -4.56 9.73
N SER A 370 -22.32 -4.16 8.60
CA SER A 370 -23.70 -4.50 8.26
C SER A 370 -23.90 -6.02 8.06
N ILE A 371 -22.93 -6.73 7.45
CA ILE A 371 -23.04 -8.18 7.25
C ILE A 371 -23.27 -8.88 8.60
N GLU A 372 -22.41 -8.61 9.57
CA GLU A 372 -22.55 -9.22 10.90
C GLU A 372 -23.87 -8.84 11.58
N ASN A 373 -24.16 -7.53 11.62
CA ASN A 373 -25.35 -7.02 12.31
C ASN A 373 -26.68 -7.49 11.69
N SER A 374 -26.70 -7.81 10.40
CA SER A 374 -27.92 -8.19 9.67
C SER A 374 -28.09 -9.69 9.53
N PHE A 375 -27.01 -10.44 9.25
CA PHE A 375 -27.11 -11.89 9.02
C PHE A 375 -27.03 -12.73 10.30
N GLY A 376 -26.46 -12.18 11.38
CA GLY A 376 -26.49 -12.81 12.71
C GLY A 376 -27.83 -12.67 13.47
N LYS A 377 -28.80 -11.92 12.90
CA LYS A 377 -30.13 -11.67 13.52
C LYS A 377 -31.25 -12.09 12.57
N GLU A 378 -32.50 -12.03 13.05
CA GLU A 378 -33.66 -12.20 12.19
C GLU A 378 -33.65 -11.20 11.01
N PRO A 379 -34.04 -11.63 9.79
CA PRO A 379 -34.70 -12.92 9.46
C PRO A 379 -33.72 -14.08 9.14
N TYR A 380 -32.41 -13.86 9.10
CA TYR A 380 -31.45 -14.87 8.62
C TYR A 380 -30.97 -15.81 9.72
N ASN A 381 -30.66 -15.31 10.92
CA ASN A 381 -30.17 -16.06 12.08
C ASN A 381 -29.03 -17.04 11.78
N PHE A 382 -28.04 -16.59 11.01
CA PHE A 382 -26.90 -17.43 10.63
C PHE A 382 -25.90 -17.56 11.77
N ASP A 383 -25.34 -18.76 11.91
CA ASP A 383 -24.26 -19.05 12.84
C ASP A 383 -23.01 -18.21 12.49
N THR A 384 -22.18 -17.94 13.49
CA THR A 384 -20.96 -17.13 13.38
C THR A 384 -20.02 -17.60 12.27
N LEU A 385 -19.91 -18.93 12.03
CA LEU A 385 -19.12 -19.47 10.91
C LEU A 385 -19.71 -19.07 9.56
N ILE A 386 -21.04 -19.22 9.41
CA ILE A 386 -21.73 -18.88 8.15
C ILE A 386 -21.58 -17.38 7.88
N VAL A 387 -21.75 -16.55 8.90
CA VAL A 387 -21.51 -15.10 8.78
C VAL A 387 -20.07 -14.84 8.32
N GLY A 388 -19.07 -15.56 8.84
CA GLY A 388 -17.68 -15.48 8.37
C GLY A 388 -17.51 -15.85 6.88
N LEU A 389 -18.27 -16.81 6.37
CA LEU A 389 -18.26 -17.21 4.95
C LEU A 389 -18.89 -16.17 4.02
N LEU A 390 -19.83 -15.34 4.52
CA LEU A 390 -20.46 -14.27 3.73
C LEU A 390 -19.52 -13.16 3.29
N TYR A 391 -18.30 -13.11 3.82
CA TYR A 391 -17.25 -12.18 3.34
C TYR A 391 -16.50 -12.68 2.09
N ILE A 392 -16.68 -13.98 1.72
CA ILE A 392 -16.01 -14.56 0.54
C ILE A 392 -16.40 -13.86 -0.77
N PRO A 393 -17.69 -13.59 -1.06
CA PRO A 393 -18.07 -12.98 -2.34
C PRO A 393 -17.38 -11.64 -2.60
N ASN A 394 -17.34 -10.75 -1.61
CA ASN A 394 -16.62 -9.49 -1.70
C ASN A 394 -15.12 -9.69 -1.98
N SER A 395 -14.50 -10.56 -1.21
CA SER A 395 -13.09 -10.88 -1.32
C SER A 395 -12.74 -11.50 -2.67
N LEU A 396 -13.61 -12.37 -3.19
CA LEU A 396 -13.50 -12.95 -4.52
C LEU A 396 -13.59 -11.85 -5.60
N GLY A 397 -14.52 -10.88 -5.44
CA GLY A 397 -14.61 -9.70 -6.29
C GLY A 397 -13.30 -8.90 -6.32
N TYR A 398 -12.65 -8.71 -5.17
CA TYR A 398 -11.32 -8.08 -5.08
C TYR A 398 -10.26 -8.85 -5.85
N VAL A 399 -10.18 -10.16 -5.69
CA VAL A 399 -9.20 -11.02 -6.38
C VAL A 399 -9.40 -10.98 -7.89
N VAL A 400 -10.63 -11.15 -8.36
CA VAL A 400 -10.99 -11.07 -9.79
C VAL A 400 -10.58 -9.72 -10.37
N SER A 401 -10.96 -8.64 -9.70
CA SER A 401 -10.62 -7.28 -10.14
C SER A 401 -9.11 -7.00 -10.10
N SER A 402 -8.38 -7.51 -9.12
CA SER A 402 -6.93 -7.36 -9.03
C SER A 402 -6.19 -8.05 -10.18
N ILE A 403 -6.61 -9.28 -10.54
CA ILE A 403 -5.96 -10.06 -11.60
C ILE A 403 -6.30 -9.51 -13.00
N PHE A 404 -7.57 -9.29 -13.27
CA PHE A 404 -8.04 -8.87 -14.60
C PHE A 404 -7.97 -7.37 -14.78
N GLY A 405 -8.32 -6.59 -13.75
CA GLY A 405 -8.34 -5.14 -13.78
C GLY A 405 -6.95 -4.52 -14.01
N GLY A 406 -5.90 -5.05 -13.39
CA GLY A 406 -4.53 -4.59 -13.62
C GLY A 406 -4.11 -4.72 -15.08
N ARG A 407 -4.30 -5.91 -15.68
CA ARG A 407 -4.01 -6.14 -17.10
C ARG A 407 -4.86 -5.29 -18.03
N TRP A 408 -6.09 -5.02 -17.66
CA TRP A 408 -6.99 -4.17 -18.43
C TRP A 408 -6.54 -2.71 -18.40
N ILE A 409 -6.17 -2.19 -17.24
CA ILE A 409 -5.61 -0.84 -17.08
C ILE A 409 -4.34 -0.66 -17.93
N ASP A 410 -3.43 -1.63 -17.90
CA ASP A 410 -2.20 -1.57 -18.70
C ASP A 410 -2.49 -1.52 -20.21
N LYS A 411 -3.45 -2.33 -20.69
CA LYS A 411 -3.90 -2.28 -22.09
C LYS A 411 -4.52 -0.94 -22.47
N ILE A 412 -5.31 -0.34 -21.58
CA ILE A 412 -5.91 0.99 -21.79
C ILE A 412 -4.81 2.04 -21.91
N MET A 413 -3.81 2.05 -21.01
CA MET A 413 -2.72 3.00 -21.04
C MET A 413 -1.92 2.93 -22.34
N VAL A 414 -1.55 1.71 -22.77
CA VAL A 414 -0.84 1.52 -24.04
C VAL A 414 -1.67 2.00 -25.22
N ARG A 415 -2.98 1.70 -25.23
CA ARG A 415 -3.90 2.16 -26.28
C ARG A 415 -3.98 3.68 -26.37
N GLU A 416 -4.16 4.36 -25.22
CA GLU A 416 -4.29 5.82 -25.17
C GLU A 416 -2.98 6.54 -25.51
N ALA A 417 -1.83 6.02 -25.04
CA ALA A 417 -0.52 6.56 -25.40
C ALA A 417 -0.22 6.44 -26.91
N LYS A 418 -0.56 5.29 -27.53
CA LYS A 418 -0.45 5.09 -28.98
C LYS A 418 -1.40 5.99 -29.78
N LYS A 419 -2.65 6.14 -29.35
CA LYS A 419 -3.63 7.04 -30.00
C LYS A 419 -3.18 8.50 -30.00
N ALA A 420 -2.49 8.92 -28.94
CA ALA A 420 -1.98 10.28 -28.79
C ALA A 420 -0.58 10.49 -29.36
N ASN A 421 -0.01 9.49 -30.05
CA ASN A 421 1.34 9.51 -30.63
C ASN A 421 2.43 10.03 -29.65
N ARG A 422 2.36 9.60 -28.36
CA ARG A 422 3.28 10.05 -27.32
C ARG A 422 4.43 9.07 -27.20
N TYR A 423 5.56 9.43 -27.83
CA TYR A 423 6.81 8.70 -27.77
C TYR A 423 7.91 9.59 -27.23
N ASP A 424 8.86 9.04 -26.47
CA ASP A 424 10.09 9.71 -26.09
C ASP A 424 11.11 9.67 -27.25
N GLU A 425 12.25 10.36 -27.08
CA GLU A 425 13.34 10.38 -28.08
C GLU A 425 13.90 8.98 -28.38
N LYS A 426 13.66 8.00 -27.52
CA LYS A 426 14.11 6.59 -27.66
C LYS A 426 13.02 5.68 -28.23
N GLY A 427 11.87 6.24 -28.61
CA GLY A 427 10.74 5.49 -29.16
C GLY A 427 9.87 4.75 -28.13
N ASN A 428 10.06 4.99 -26.81
CA ASN A 428 9.20 4.40 -25.79
C ASN A 428 7.93 5.23 -25.60
N LEU A 429 6.84 4.54 -25.21
CA LEU A 429 5.56 5.20 -24.93
C LEU A 429 5.63 6.04 -23.65
N ILE A 430 5.15 7.28 -23.72
CA ILE A 430 4.99 8.19 -22.57
C ILE A 430 3.58 8.04 -22.02
N PHE A 431 3.45 7.56 -20.79
CA PHE A 431 2.19 7.39 -20.09
C PHE A 431 1.83 8.61 -19.24
N ARG A 432 0.53 8.94 -19.16
CA ARG A 432 0.01 9.99 -18.29
C ARG A 432 -0.96 9.41 -17.26
N PRO A 433 -1.05 9.98 -16.04
CA PRO A 433 -1.99 9.51 -15.01
C PRO A 433 -3.44 9.47 -15.49
N GLU A 434 -3.83 10.42 -16.34
CA GLU A 434 -5.19 10.56 -16.87
C GLU A 434 -5.60 9.42 -17.82
N ASP A 435 -4.61 8.72 -18.41
CA ASP A 435 -4.88 7.58 -19.30
C ASP A 435 -5.56 6.41 -18.57
N ARG A 436 -5.45 6.35 -17.24
CA ARG A 436 -6.10 5.35 -16.40
C ARG A 436 -7.58 5.62 -16.15
N MET A 437 -8.04 6.86 -16.37
CA MET A 437 -9.41 7.30 -16.11
C MET A 437 -10.31 7.09 -17.34
N ARG A 438 -10.44 5.86 -17.78
CA ARG A 438 -11.23 5.46 -18.94
C ARG A 438 -12.33 4.47 -18.53
N GLU A 439 -12.65 3.52 -19.39
CA GLU A 439 -13.75 2.58 -19.19
C GLU A 439 -13.69 1.82 -17.86
N ASN A 440 -12.49 1.43 -17.43
CA ASN A 440 -12.25 0.77 -16.15
C ASN A 440 -12.69 1.60 -14.95
N ALA A 441 -12.39 2.90 -14.96
CA ALA A 441 -12.77 3.83 -13.91
C ALA A 441 -14.28 4.03 -13.84
N TRP A 442 -14.93 4.20 -15.00
CA TRP A 442 -16.39 4.35 -15.09
C TRP A 442 -17.14 3.08 -14.71
N LEU A 443 -16.63 1.91 -15.12
CA LEU A 443 -17.21 0.65 -14.68
C LEU A 443 -17.14 0.52 -13.15
N GLY A 444 -15.98 0.82 -12.55
CA GLY A 444 -15.85 0.83 -11.11
C GLY A 444 -16.78 1.84 -10.44
N ALA A 445 -16.83 3.07 -10.97
CA ALA A 445 -17.64 4.18 -10.46
C ALA A 445 -19.17 3.92 -10.50
N LEU A 446 -19.63 3.06 -11.40
CA LEU A 446 -21.02 2.64 -11.46
C LEU A 446 -21.27 1.38 -10.60
N LEU A 447 -20.38 0.40 -10.69
CA LEU A 447 -20.61 -0.94 -10.18
C LEU A 447 -20.62 -0.96 -8.64
N TYR A 448 -19.69 -0.25 -7.96
CA TYR A 448 -19.63 -0.33 -6.52
C TYR A 448 -20.76 0.44 -5.81
N PRO A 449 -21.21 1.64 -6.25
CA PRO A 449 -22.38 2.29 -5.68
C PRO A 449 -23.68 1.51 -5.95
N ALA A 450 -23.83 0.98 -7.16
CA ALA A 450 -24.98 0.15 -7.50
C ALA A 450 -25.03 -1.13 -6.65
N GLY A 451 -23.88 -1.78 -6.44
CA GLY A 451 -23.75 -2.94 -5.54
C GLY A 451 -24.17 -2.61 -4.11
N LEU A 452 -23.79 -1.43 -3.58
CA LEU A 452 -24.20 -0.99 -2.24
C LEU A 452 -25.73 -0.82 -2.12
N ILE A 453 -26.36 -0.13 -3.06
CA ILE A 453 -27.81 0.09 -3.07
C ILE A 453 -28.53 -1.24 -3.18
N TRP A 454 -28.10 -2.11 -4.08
CA TRP A 454 -28.68 -3.45 -4.25
C TRP A 454 -28.54 -4.28 -2.97
N TYR A 455 -27.36 -4.34 -2.36
CA TYR A 455 -27.13 -4.99 -1.08
C TYR A 455 -28.08 -4.46 0.01
N GLY A 456 -28.14 -3.14 0.18
CA GLY A 456 -28.94 -2.51 1.23
C GLY A 456 -30.42 -2.89 1.17
N TRP A 457 -31.04 -2.80 0.01
CA TRP A 457 -32.47 -3.11 -0.15
C TRP A 457 -32.78 -4.62 -0.08
N THR A 458 -31.87 -5.47 -0.57
CA THR A 458 -32.07 -6.93 -0.47
C THR A 458 -31.97 -7.42 0.98
N VAL A 459 -31.06 -6.85 1.75
CA VAL A 459 -30.93 -7.15 3.19
C VAL A 459 -32.11 -6.59 3.99
N ASP A 460 -32.53 -5.34 3.69
CA ASP A 460 -33.63 -4.67 4.37
C ASP A 460 -34.97 -5.41 4.21
N LYS A 461 -35.18 -5.98 3.04
CA LYS A 461 -36.40 -6.76 2.69
C LYS A 461 -36.30 -8.24 3.06
N GLY A 462 -35.22 -8.70 3.69
CA GLY A 462 -35.05 -10.11 4.06
C GLY A 462 -35.08 -11.06 2.87
N VAL A 463 -34.61 -10.64 1.69
CA VAL A 463 -34.61 -11.48 0.47
C VAL A 463 -33.62 -12.63 0.66
N PHE A 464 -33.78 -13.71 -0.08
CA PHE A 464 -32.88 -14.86 -0.04
C PHE A 464 -31.40 -14.45 -0.04
N TRP A 465 -30.63 -14.96 0.90
CA TRP A 465 -29.27 -14.52 1.26
C TRP A 465 -28.30 -14.41 0.08
N LEU A 466 -28.50 -15.20 -0.98
CA LEU A 466 -27.61 -15.17 -2.14
C LEU A 466 -27.68 -13.83 -2.91
N ALA A 467 -28.85 -13.16 -2.92
CA ALA A 467 -29.03 -11.90 -3.66
C ALA A 467 -28.13 -10.77 -3.12
N PRO A 468 -28.09 -10.47 -1.79
CA PRO A 468 -27.14 -9.50 -1.25
C PRO A 468 -25.67 -9.96 -1.40
N MET A 469 -25.38 -11.25 -1.46
CA MET A 469 -24.02 -11.76 -1.65
C MET A 469 -23.51 -11.53 -3.09
N ILE A 470 -24.38 -11.67 -4.08
CA ILE A 470 -24.07 -11.31 -5.48
C ILE A 470 -23.80 -9.80 -5.58
N ALA A 471 -24.62 -8.98 -4.93
CA ALA A 471 -24.39 -7.53 -4.88
C ALA A 471 -23.03 -7.20 -4.24
N ASN A 472 -22.67 -7.90 -3.15
CA ASN A 472 -21.39 -7.77 -2.45
C ASN A 472 -20.18 -8.17 -3.35
N PHE A 473 -20.33 -9.19 -4.19
CA PHE A 473 -19.31 -9.57 -5.18
C PHE A 473 -19.07 -8.43 -6.20
N PHE A 474 -20.13 -7.84 -6.76
CA PHE A 474 -20.01 -6.71 -7.68
C PHE A 474 -19.47 -5.46 -7.01
N PHE A 475 -19.85 -5.19 -5.77
CA PHE A 475 -19.22 -4.15 -4.96
C PHE A 475 -17.70 -4.39 -4.84
N GLY A 476 -17.27 -5.63 -4.58
CA GLY A 476 -15.87 -6.00 -4.51
C GLY A 476 -15.11 -5.69 -5.80
N ILE A 477 -15.65 -6.06 -6.96
CA ILE A 477 -15.06 -5.74 -8.27
C ILE A 477 -14.92 -4.23 -8.45
N GLY A 478 -16.02 -3.50 -8.28
CA GLY A 478 -16.07 -2.06 -8.53
C GLY A 478 -15.13 -1.27 -7.62
N SER A 479 -15.17 -1.54 -6.33
CA SER A 479 -14.34 -0.86 -5.33
C SER A 479 -12.84 -1.11 -5.54
N MET A 480 -12.43 -2.32 -5.93
CA MET A 480 -11.03 -2.64 -6.21
C MET A 480 -10.52 -1.97 -7.49
N LEU A 481 -11.36 -1.83 -8.53
CA LEU A 481 -11.01 -1.06 -9.73
C LEU A 481 -10.70 0.40 -9.38
N ILE A 482 -11.55 1.04 -8.56
CA ILE A 482 -11.34 2.41 -8.10
C ILE A 482 -10.09 2.50 -7.23
N PHE A 483 -9.92 1.59 -6.27
CA PHE A 483 -8.78 1.59 -5.36
C PHE A 483 -7.45 1.45 -6.09
N SER A 484 -7.36 0.55 -7.05
CA SER A 484 -6.17 0.35 -7.89
C SER A 484 -5.84 1.59 -8.72
N MET A 485 -6.85 2.20 -9.36
CA MET A 485 -6.70 3.43 -10.14
C MET A 485 -6.18 4.58 -9.25
N VAL A 486 -6.85 4.84 -8.14
CA VAL A 486 -6.54 5.96 -7.23
C VAL A 486 -5.13 5.84 -6.64
N THR A 487 -4.76 4.65 -6.16
CA THR A 487 -3.44 4.42 -5.56
C THR A 487 -2.32 4.66 -6.58
N THR A 488 -2.51 4.22 -7.81
CA THR A 488 -1.51 4.40 -8.87
C THR A 488 -1.40 5.86 -9.31
N MET A 489 -2.53 6.54 -9.47
CA MET A 489 -2.56 7.97 -9.79
C MET A 489 -1.82 8.80 -8.73
N LEU A 490 -2.02 8.48 -7.45
CA LEU A 490 -1.38 9.20 -6.36
C LEU A 490 0.16 9.08 -6.41
N THR A 491 0.69 7.89 -6.75
CA THR A 491 2.13 7.69 -6.93
C THR A 491 2.69 8.44 -8.14
N GLU A 492 1.87 8.64 -9.17
CA GLU A 492 2.24 9.38 -10.40
C GLU A 492 2.13 10.91 -10.22
N PHE A 493 1.22 11.39 -9.36
CA PHE A 493 1.17 12.80 -8.98
C PHE A 493 2.34 13.22 -8.09
N MET A 494 2.84 12.31 -7.24
CA MET A 494 3.93 12.57 -6.30
C MET A 494 5.15 11.67 -6.57
N PRO A 495 5.81 11.72 -7.74
CA PRO A 495 6.84 10.75 -8.10
C PRO A 495 8.08 10.81 -7.19
N LYS A 496 8.47 12.01 -6.74
CA LYS A 496 9.59 12.22 -5.80
C LYS A 496 9.25 11.82 -4.36
N LYS A 497 7.94 11.75 -4.00
CA LYS A 497 7.40 11.50 -2.65
C LYS A 497 6.28 10.47 -2.66
N SER A 498 6.38 9.46 -3.52
CA SER A 498 5.33 8.45 -3.71
C SER A 498 5.01 7.67 -2.42
N SER A 499 6.00 7.40 -1.59
CA SER A 499 5.81 6.76 -0.28
C SER A 499 4.98 7.61 0.69
N GLU A 500 5.20 8.93 0.69
CA GLU A 500 4.41 9.87 1.50
C GLU A 500 2.95 9.93 1.00
N GLY A 501 2.75 9.91 -0.33
CA GLY A 501 1.42 9.84 -0.93
C GLY A 501 0.65 8.58 -0.51
N VAL A 502 1.28 7.40 -0.59
CA VAL A 502 0.68 6.13 -0.16
C VAL A 502 0.37 6.15 1.34
N ALA A 503 1.26 6.71 2.17
CA ALA A 503 1.02 6.83 3.61
C ALA A 503 -0.16 7.75 3.92
N LEU A 504 -0.30 8.88 3.19
CA LEU A 504 -1.43 9.79 3.29
C LEU A 504 -2.75 9.13 2.89
N ASN A 505 -2.73 8.35 1.80
CA ASN A 505 -3.89 7.57 1.38
C ASN A 505 -4.31 6.56 2.46
N ASN A 506 -3.36 5.81 3.04
CA ASN A 506 -3.64 4.88 4.13
C ASN A 506 -4.19 5.60 5.37
N PHE A 507 -3.62 6.76 5.72
CA PHE A 507 -4.07 7.59 6.83
C PHE A 507 -5.54 7.98 6.68
N THR A 508 -5.90 8.63 5.58
CA THR A 508 -7.26 9.13 5.35
C THR A 508 -8.27 8.00 5.19
N ARG A 509 -7.91 6.94 4.46
CA ARG A 509 -8.73 5.76 4.23
C ARG A 509 -9.13 5.07 5.55
N ASN A 510 -8.19 4.89 6.47
CA ASN A 510 -8.45 4.25 7.76
C ASN A 510 -9.27 5.15 8.69
N ILE A 511 -9.16 6.50 8.59
CA ILE A 511 -10.04 7.42 9.32
C ILE A 511 -11.49 7.25 8.84
N PHE A 512 -11.74 7.22 7.53
CA PHE A 512 -13.09 7.01 7.01
C PHE A 512 -13.64 5.64 7.39
N SER A 513 -12.80 4.61 7.46
CA SER A 513 -13.19 3.29 7.95
C SER A 513 -13.52 3.29 9.44
N CYS A 514 -12.77 4.03 10.24
CA CYS A 514 -13.07 4.24 11.66
C CYS A 514 -14.45 4.87 11.84
N VAL A 515 -14.70 5.99 11.16
CA VAL A 515 -16.01 6.67 11.21
C VAL A 515 -17.12 5.75 10.71
N GLY A 516 -16.92 5.09 9.55
CA GLY A 516 -17.88 4.17 8.96
C GLY A 516 -18.24 3.03 9.91
N SER A 517 -17.24 2.35 10.49
CA SER A 517 -17.49 1.25 11.43
C SER A 517 -18.27 1.69 12.68
N PHE A 518 -18.01 2.91 13.16
CA PHE A 518 -18.67 3.43 14.36
C PHE A 518 -20.13 3.81 14.11
N VAL A 519 -20.43 4.50 12.99
CA VAL A 519 -21.77 5.06 12.73
C VAL A 519 -22.74 4.03 12.15
N THR A 520 -22.25 2.88 11.63
CA THR A 520 -23.08 1.90 10.91
C THR A 520 -24.22 1.35 11.74
N ALA A 521 -23.95 0.81 12.93
CA ALA A 521 -24.99 0.19 13.75
C ALA A 521 -26.05 1.19 14.22
N PRO A 522 -25.71 2.39 14.75
CA PRO A 522 -26.71 3.41 15.08
C PRO A 522 -27.61 3.79 13.90
N ILE A 523 -27.03 3.95 12.71
CA ILE A 523 -27.79 4.36 11.53
C ILE A 523 -28.67 3.23 11.01
N ILE A 524 -28.20 1.96 10.99
CA ILE A 524 -29.03 0.80 10.63
C ILE A 524 -30.25 0.71 11.57
N ASN A 525 -30.06 0.91 12.88
CA ASN A 525 -31.14 0.86 13.84
C ASN A 525 -32.14 2.03 13.69
N ALA A 526 -31.71 3.17 13.17
CA ALA A 526 -32.57 4.36 12.99
C ALA A 526 -33.35 4.34 11.67
N ILE A 527 -32.70 3.99 10.55
CA ILE A 527 -33.29 4.15 9.20
C ILE A 527 -33.27 2.87 8.36
N GLY A 528 -32.75 1.76 8.88
CA GLY A 528 -32.63 0.47 8.17
C GLY A 528 -31.45 0.41 7.20
N ASN A 529 -31.18 -0.81 6.70
CA ASN A 529 -30.09 -1.06 5.75
C ASN A 529 -30.36 -0.40 4.38
N GLY A 530 -31.60 -0.45 3.90
CA GLY A 530 -31.99 0.09 2.59
C GLY A 530 -31.62 1.56 2.43
N TRP A 531 -32.04 2.40 3.38
CA TRP A 531 -31.75 3.83 3.33
C TRP A 531 -30.27 4.14 3.61
N LEU A 532 -29.61 3.46 4.57
CA LEU A 532 -28.19 3.65 4.82
C LEU A 532 -27.37 3.45 3.55
N PHE A 533 -27.56 2.31 2.88
CA PHE A 533 -26.79 1.98 1.67
C PHE A 533 -27.20 2.79 0.44
N THR A 534 -28.43 3.31 0.41
CA THR A 534 -28.85 4.26 -0.61
C THR A 534 -28.12 5.59 -0.46
N ILE A 535 -28.04 6.14 0.76
CA ILE A 535 -27.31 7.38 1.04
C ILE A 535 -25.83 7.22 0.69
N ILE A 536 -25.18 6.16 1.19
CA ILE A 536 -23.77 5.91 0.91
C ILE A 536 -23.54 5.67 -0.59
N GLY A 537 -24.40 4.94 -1.26
CA GLY A 537 -24.33 4.68 -2.70
C GLY A 537 -24.46 5.97 -3.52
N LEU A 538 -25.38 6.87 -3.14
CA LEU A 538 -25.53 8.18 -3.81
C LEU A 538 -24.32 9.08 -3.55
N VAL A 539 -23.79 9.13 -2.34
CA VAL A 539 -22.55 9.87 -2.01
C VAL A 539 -21.37 9.30 -2.79
N ALA A 540 -21.27 7.98 -2.87
CA ALA A 540 -20.25 7.29 -3.65
C ALA A 540 -20.36 7.59 -5.16
N PHE A 541 -21.58 7.59 -5.69
CA PHE A 541 -21.85 7.95 -7.09
C PHE A 541 -21.52 9.42 -7.37
N ALA A 542 -21.94 10.35 -6.52
CA ALA A 542 -21.59 11.77 -6.62
C ALA A 542 -20.06 11.97 -6.54
N SER A 543 -19.36 11.22 -5.66
CA SER A 543 -17.90 11.25 -5.55
C SER A 543 -17.20 10.77 -6.82
N SER A 544 -17.86 10.02 -7.68
CA SER A 544 -17.33 9.63 -9.00
C SER A 544 -17.14 10.84 -9.93
N GLY A 545 -17.77 11.99 -9.64
CA GLY A 545 -17.49 13.27 -10.29
C GLY A 545 -16.02 13.69 -10.17
N VAL A 546 -15.30 13.19 -9.17
CA VAL A 546 -13.83 13.37 -9.02
C VAL A 546 -13.12 12.89 -10.29
N ILE A 547 -13.56 11.81 -10.94
CA ILE A 547 -12.95 11.30 -12.17
C ILE A 547 -13.05 12.34 -13.29
N ILE A 548 -14.21 13.00 -13.43
CA ILE A 548 -14.42 14.06 -14.44
C ILE A 548 -13.51 15.26 -14.13
N VAL A 549 -13.56 15.73 -12.89
CA VAL A 549 -12.79 16.89 -12.44
C VAL A 549 -11.29 16.66 -12.62
N MET A 550 -10.79 15.48 -12.23
CA MET A 550 -9.38 15.11 -12.40
C MET A 550 -8.97 14.96 -13.86
N LYS A 551 -9.86 14.47 -14.72
CA LYS A 551 -9.60 14.35 -16.16
C LYS A 551 -9.49 15.73 -16.84
N VAL A 552 -10.32 16.69 -16.43
CA VAL A 552 -10.38 18.03 -17.03
C VAL A 552 -9.28 18.95 -16.47
N PHE A 553 -9.12 18.97 -15.16
CA PHE A 553 -8.25 19.92 -14.48
C PHE A 553 -6.93 19.31 -13.99
N GLY A 554 -6.81 17.98 -13.92
CA GLY A 554 -5.63 17.27 -13.41
C GLY A 554 -4.31 17.70 -14.03
N PRO A 555 -4.20 17.81 -15.38
CA PRO A 555 -2.95 18.27 -16.02
C PRO A 555 -2.49 19.64 -15.57
N ARG A 556 -3.43 20.62 -15.49
CA ARG A 556 -3.12 21.98 -15.05
C ARG A 556 -2.67 22.05 -13.59
N TRP A 557 -3.33 21.28 -12.73
CA TRP A 557 -3.01 21.23 -11.30
C TRP A 557 -1.68 20.52 -11.03
N LYS A 558 -1.34 19.51 -11.83
CA LYS A 558 -0.04 18.82 -11.76
C LYS A 558 1.10 19.79 -12.06
N GLU A 559 1.01 20.56 -13.11
CA GLU A 559 2.02 21.58 -13.46
C GLU A 559 2.20 22.61 -12.32
N GLY A 560 1.09 23.07 -11.71
CA GLY A 560 1.12 23.97 -10.56
C GLY A 560 1.77 23.34 -9.33
N MET A 561 1.47 22.06 -9.06
CA MET A 561 2.04 21.32 -7.94
C MET A 561 3.53 21.03 -8.14
N ASP A 562 3.96 20.66 -9.34
CA ASP A 562 5.36 20.40 -9.66
C ASP A 562 6.23 21.64 -9.45
N ARG A 563 5.72 22.84 -9.78
CA ARG A 563 6.39 24.13 -9.51
C ARG A 563 6.53 24.43 -8.01
N LEU A 564 5.55 24.05 -7.20
CA LEU A 564 5.55 24.30 -5.76
C LEU A 564 6.33 23.25 -4.94
N MET A 565 6.62 22.09 -5.54
CA MET A 565 7.37 21.00 -4.90
C MET A 565 8.86 20.94 -5.34
N GLN A 566 9.25 21.77 -6.31
CA GLN A 566 10.65 22.03 -6.65
C GLN A 566 11.29 22.95 -5.62
#